data_d7a31ca113de1402331e9ff9e954b767
#
_entry.id   d7a31ca113de1402331e9ff9e954b767
#
_cell.length_a   1.000
_cell.length_b   1.000
_cell.length_c   1.000
_cell.angle_alpha   90.00
_cell.angle_beta   90.00
_cell.angle_gamma   90.00
#
_symmetry.space_group_name_H-M   'P 1'
#
loop_
_entity.id
_entity.type
_entity.pdbx_description
1 polymer ?
#
loop_
_entity_poly.entity_id
_entity_poly.type
_entity_poly.pdbx_seq_one_letter_code
_entity_poly.pdbx_strand_id
1 'polypeptide(L)'
;METYIAALDQGTTTSRAILFNSRGEIVAKAQYPFRQLYPQAGWVEHDPMEIWETERRAAAQAAEGLEADIAGIGVTNQRETTILWDKTTGRPVYNAIVWQCRRTAELCEELKRQGLEERIQSATGLLIDAYFSATKNR
;
A
#
# COMPACT_ATOMS: atom_id res chain seq x y z
N MET A 1 -8.30 -17.12 27.49
CA MET A 1 -7.71 -16.07 26.64
C MET A 1 -8.65 -15.88 25.48
N GLU A 2 -9.05 -14.66 25.21
CA GLU A 2 -9.98 -14.41 24.10
C GLU A 2 -9.22 -14.33 22.78
N THR A 3 -9.79 -14.91 21.71
CA THR A 3 -9.13 -15.04 20.42
C THR A 3 -9.62 -13.96 19.46
N TYR A 4 -8.69 -13.30 18.77
CA TYR A 4 -8.98 -12.19 17.87
C TYR A 4 -8.39 -12.42 16.47
N ILE A 5 -8.97 -11.73 15.48
CA ILE A 5 -8.39 -11.55 14.15
C ILE A 5 -7.91 -10.09 14.05
N ALA A 6 -6.66 -9.90 13.64
CA ALA A 6 -6.12 -8.58 13.35
C ALA A 6 -6.29 -8.26 11.87
N ALA A 7 -6.85 -7.09 11.56
CA ALA A 7 -6.89 -6.53 10.21
C ALA A 7 -5.94 -5.34 10.13
N LEU A 8 -4.92 -5.43 9.26
CA LEU A 8 -3.97 -4.38 8.97
C LEU A 8 -4.36 -3.72 7.65
N ASP A 9 -4.73 -2.45 7.70
CA ASP A 9 -5.23 -1.69 6.56
C ASP A 9 -4.24 -0.58 6.20
N GLN A 10 -3.35 -0.90 5.27
CA GLN A 10 -2.40 0.05 4.70
C GLN A 10 -3.10 0.92 3.66
N GLY A 11 -3.72 2.01 4.09
CA GLY A 11 -4.43 2.95 3.23
C GLY A 11 -3.50 3.92 2.49
N THR A 12 -4.07 4.80 1.68
CA THR A 12 -3.32 5.81 0.91
C THR A 12 -2.83 6.97 1.78
N THR A 13 -3.51 7.29 2.86
CA THR A 13 -3.19 8.43 3.73
C THR A 13 -2.92 8.06 5.17
N THR A 14 -3.29 6.85 5.56
CA THR A 14 -3.20 6.36 6.93
C THR A 14 -2.91 4.88 6.97
N SER A 15 -2.20 4.44 8.00
CA SER A 15 -2.07 3.04 8.41
C SER A 15 -3.03 2.76 9.56
N ARG A 16 -3.71 1.61 9.54
CA ARG A 16 -4.75 1.27 10.52
C ARG A 16 -4.68 -0.20 10.92
N ALA A 17 -4.85 -0.46 12.20
CA ALA A 17 -5.04 -1.80 12.72
C ALA A 17 -6.37 -1.90 13.46
N ILE A 18 -7.11 -2.98 13.23
CA ILE A 18 -8.40 -3.27 13.85
C ILE A 18 -8.38 -4.69 14.37
N LEU A 19 -8.83 -4.90 15.60
CA LEU A 19 -9.01 -6.23 16.18
C LEU A 19 -10.50 -6.59 16.21
N PHE A 20 -10.82 -7.76 15.72
CA PHE A 20 -12.16 -8.34 15.71
C PHE A 20 -12.22 -9.56 16.63
N ASN A 21 -13.30 -9.68 17.40
CA ASN A 21 -13.59 -10.89 18.17
C ASN A 21 -14.22 -12.01 17.30
N SER A 22 -14.51 -13.16 17.87
CA SER A 22 -15.14 -14.30 17.19
C SER A 22 -16.55 -14.01 16.65
N ARG A 23 -17.20 -12.93 17.11
CA ARG A 23 -18.51 -12.48 16.60
C ARG A 23 -18.39 -11.45 15.47
N GLY A 24 -17.16 -11.08 15.07
CA GLY A 24 -16.93 -10.05 14.05
C GLY A 24 -17.11 -8.60 14.57
N GLU A 25 -17.17 -8.41 15.88
CA GLU A 25 -17.26 -7.09 16.48
C GLU A 25 -15.87 -6.47 16.63
N ILE A 26 -15.76 -5.17 16.39
CA ILE A 26 -14.52 -4.41 16.61
C ILE A 26 -14.30 -4.25 18.12
N VAL A 27 -13.22 -4.76 18.63
CA VAL A 27 -12.83 -4.65 20.05
C VAL A 27 -11.77 -3.58 20.29
N ALA A 28 -10.92 -3.34 19.32
CA ALA A 28 -9.92 -2.27 19.37
C ALA A 28 -9.57 -1.78 17.97
N LYS A 29 -9.13 -0.53 17.87
CA LYS A 29 -8.59 0.04 16.64
C LYS A 29 -7.59 1.15 16.95
N ALA A 30 -6.58 1.29 16.08
CA ALA A 30 -5.67 2.42 16.06
C ALA A 30 -5.39 2.84 14.64
N GLN A 31 -5.09 4.12 14.41
CA GLN A 31 -4.84 4.68 13.08
C GLN A 31 -3.87 5.84 13.17
N TYR A 32 -2.92 5.88 12.25
CA TYR A 32 -1.92 6.93 12.14
C TYR A 32 -1.82 7.45 10.71
N PRO A 33 -1.81 8.77 10.51
CA PRO A 33 -1.49 9.36 9.22
C PRO A 33 0.01 9.26 8.94
N PHE A 34 0.38 9.29 7.67
CA PHE A 34 1.75 9.46 7.20
C PHE A 34 1.80 10.53 6.11
N ARG A 35 3.02 11.06 5.88
CA ARG A 35 3.21 12.20 4.98
C ARG A 35 2.97 11.82 3.53
N GLN A 36 2.32 12.74 2.82
CA GLN A 36 2.18 12.72 1.37
C GLN A 36 3.28 13.60 0.78
N LEU A 37 4.07 13.07 -0.14
CA LEU A 37 5.19 13.79 -0.76
C LEU A 37 4.81 14.12 -2.21
N TYR A 38 5.01 15.38 -2.59
CA TYR A 38 4.72 15.89 -3.93
C TYR A 38 5.96 16.57 -4.53
N PRO A 39 6.98 15.78 -4.98
CA PRO A 39 8.26 16.35 -5.42
C PRO A 39 8.15 17.27 -6.63
N GLN A 40 7.19 16.99 -7.52
CA GLN A 40 6.92 17.76 -8.73
C GLN A 40 5.42 17.71 -9.06
N ALA A 41 4.96 18.56 -9.96
CA ALA A 41 3.58 18.55 -10.43
C ALA A 41 3.20 17.16 -10.99
N GLY A 42 2.10 16.59 -10.51
CA GLY A 42 1.63 15.27 -10.91
C GLY A 42 2.40 14.08 -10.28
N TRP A 43 3.42 14.33 -9.46
CA TRP A 43 4.15 13.28 -8.75
C TRP A 43 3.60 13.09 -7.34
N VAL A 44 3.40 11.84 -6.96
CA VAL A 44 2.95 11.48 -5.60
C VAL A 44 3.83 10.34 -5.09
N GLU A 45 4.42 10.55 -3.92
CA GLU A 45 5.31 9.59 -3.28
C GLU A 45 4.98 9.45 -1.79
N HIS A 46 5.37 8.33 -1.22
CA HIS A 46 5.39 8.10 0.22
C HIS A 46 6.76 7.60 0.66
N ASP A 47 7.12 7.86 1.92
CA ASP A 47 8.25 7.22 2.56
C ASP A 47 7.85 5.80 3.01
N PRO A 48 8.45 4.72 2.44
CA PRO A 48 8.09 3.36 2.81
C PRO A 48 8.38 3.04 4.29
N MET A 49 9.39 3.68 4.88
CA MET A 49 9.73 3.45 6.27
C MET A 49 8.73 4.12 7.22
N GLU A 50 8.19 5.27 6.84
CA GLU A 50 7.10 5.93 7.59
C GLU A 50 5.80 5.10 7.52
N ILE A 51 5.48 4.52 6.35
CA ILE A 51 4.37 3.57 6.21
C ILE A 51 4.56 2.38 7.16
N TRP A 52 5.71 1.74 7.13
CA TRP A 52 6.02 0.61 8.00
C TRP A 52 5.90 0.95 9.49
N GLU A 53 6.47 2.09 9.90
CA GLU A 53 6.44 2.49 11.30
C GLU A 53 5.02 2.86 11.78
N THR A 54 4.23 3.53 10.96
CA THR A 54 2.84 3.86 11.31
C THR A 54 1.96 2.62 11.39
N GLU A 55 2.15 1.63 10.52
CA GLU A 55 1.42 0.35 10.57
C GLU A 55 1.81 -0.45 11.82
N ARG A 56 3.12 -0.59 12.08
CA ARG A 56 3.63 -1.26 13.28
C ARG A 56 3.10 -0.63 14.56
N ARG A 57 3.08 0.71 14.61
CA ARG A 57 2.55 1.48 15.74
C ARG A 57 1.05 1.29 15.90
N ALA A 58 0.28 1.29 14.81
CA ALA A 58 -1.16 1.03 14.84
C ALA A 58 -1.46 -0.38 15.38
N ALA A 59 -0.73 -1.39 14.91
CA ALA A 59 -0.87 -2.76 15.38
C ALA A 59 -0.56 -2.90 16.89
N ALA A 60 0.55 -2.31 17.34
CA ALA A 60 0.94 -2.33 18.75
C ALA A 60 -0.11 -1.65 19.65
N GLN A 61 -0.60 -0.48 19.24
CA GLN A 61 -1.61 0.25 20.01
C GLN A 61 -2.96 -0.47 20.03
N ALA A 62 -3.37 -1.07 18.93
CA ALA A 62 -4.64 -1.82 18.90
C ALA A 62 -4.61 -3.05 19.82
N ALA A 63 -3.43 -3.64 20.06
CA ALA A 63 -3.25 -4.78 20.96
C ALA A 63 -2.94 -4.38 22.41
N GLU A 64 -2.73 -3.10 22.69
CA GLU A 64 -2.31 -2.62 24.02
C GLU A 64 -3.37 -2.94 25.08
N GLY A 65 -2.91 -3.54 26.20
CA GLY A 65 -3.77 -3.88 27.35
C GLY A 65 -4.72 -5.06 27.11
N LEU A 66 -4.65 -5.74 25.98
CA LEU A 66 -5.41 -6.95 25.71
C LEU A 66 -4.57 -8.19 25.97
N GLU A 67 -5.09 -9.12 26.79
CA GLU A 67 -4.58 -10.49 26.84
C GLU A 67 -5.13 -11.25 25.62
N ALA A 68 -4.54 -10.95 24.47
CA ALA A 68 -5.05 -11.36 23.17
C ALA A 68 -4.27 -12.55 22.61
N ASP A 69 -5.00 -13.57 22.16
CA ASP A 69 -4.49 -14.58 21.24
C ASP A 69 -4.88 -14.18 19.81
N ILE A 70 -3.91 -13.83 18.97
CA ILE A 70 -4.15 -13.46 17.57
C ILE A 70 -4.14 -14.73 16.71
N ALA A 71 -5.32 -15.22 16.37
CA ALA A 71 -5.49 -16.43 15.55
C ALA A 71 -5.13 -16.23 14.07
N GLY A 72 -5.16 -14.99 13.59
CA GLY A 72 -4.82 -14.69 12.21
C GLY A 72 -4.71 -13.20 11.94
N ILE A 73 -3.98 -12.86 10.85
CA ILE A 73 -3.78 -11.49 10.42
C ILE A 73 -4.23 -11.38 8.96
N GLY A 74 -5.19 -10.49 8.68
CA GLY A 74 -5.56 -10.06 7.35
C GLY A 74 -4.85 -8.76 7.01
N VAL A 75 -4.30 -8.67 5.79
CA VAL A 75 -3.61 -7.46 5.33
C VAL A 75 -4.27 -6.95 4.05
N THR A 76 -4.56 -5.66 4.01
CA THR A 76 -4.88 -4.94 2.78
C THR A 76 -3.92 -3.79 2.57
N ASN A 77 -3.73 -3.38 1.32
CA ASN A 77 -2.74 -2.36 0.96
C ASN A 77 -3.32 -1.33 -0.01
N GLN A 78 -2.57 -0.25 -0.25
CA GLN A 78 -2.82 0.63 -1.39
C GLN A 78 -2.29 -0.02 -2.66
N ARG A 79 -3.19 -0.65 -3.43
CA ARG A 79 -2.85 -1.37 -4.66
C ARG A 79 -2.15 -0.45 -5.67
N GLU A 80 -1.28 -1.01 -6.51
CA GLU A 80 -0.52 -0.34 -7.56
C GLU A 80 0.53 0.68 -7.07
N THR A 81 0.62 0.95 -5.76
CA THR A 81 1.75 1.67 -5.20
C THR A 81 2.99 0.78 -5.24
N THR A 82 4.06 1.29 -5.83
CA THR A 82 5.26 0.49 -6.12
C THR A 82 6.38 0.85 -5.15
N ILE A 83 6.96 -0.19 -4.55
CA ILE A 83 8.13 -0.09 -3.68
C ILE A 83 9.17 -1.11 -4.13
N LEU A 84 10.42 -0.66 -4.29
CA LEU A 84 11.58 -1.52 -4.46
C LEU A 84 12.47 -1.42 -3.23
N TRP A 85 12.99 -2.56 -2.77
CA TRP A 85 13.90 -2.59 -1.62
C TRP A 85 15.06 -3.56 -1.85
N ASP A 86 16.18 -3.29 -1.20
CA ASP A 86 17.30 -4.20 -1.13
C ASP A 86 16.94 -5.40 -0.26
N LYS A 87 16.97 -6.59 -0.84
CA LYS A 87 16.51 -7.80 -0.13
C LYS A 87 17.46 -8.23 1.00
N THR A 88 18.70 -7.76 1.00
CA THR A 88 19.69 -8.09 2.04
C THR A 88 19.51 -7.22 3.27
N THR A 89 19.25 -5.92 3.06
CA THR A 89 19.13 -4.94 4.14
C THR A 89 17.69 -4.62 4.52
N GLY A 90 16.71 -4.95 3.67
CA GLY A 90 15.30 -4.57 3.81
C GLY A 90 15.04 -3.07 3.58
N ARG A 91 16.05 -2.30 3.16
CA ARG A 91 15.91 -0.86 2.94
C ARG A 91 15.31 -0.55 1.58
N PRO A 92 14.32 0.36 1.50
CA PRO A 92 13.83 0.83 0.22
C PRO A 92 14.94 1.57 -0.53
N VAL A 93 15.02 1.35 -1.84
CA VAL A 93 16.00 2.03 -2.71
C VAL A 93 15.52 3.41 -3.16
N TYR A 94 14.23 3.65 -3.06
CA TYR A 94 13.58 4.91 -3.40
C TYR A 94 12.25 5.04 -2.62
N ASN A 95 11.63 6.23 -2.65
CA ASN A 95 10.28 6.43 -2.14
C ASN A 95 9.27 5.53 -2.86
N ALA A 96 8.19 5.16 -2.18
CA ALA A 96 7.07 4.50 -2.79
C ALA A 96 6.44 5.40 -3.87
N ILE A 97 6.32 4.92 -5.10
CA ILE A 97 5.62 5.63 -6.18
C ILE A 97 4.14 5.27 -6.08
N VAL A 98 3.33 6.25 -5.68
CA VAL A 98 1.92 6.04 -5.34
C VAL A 98 1.08 5.81 -6.60
N TRP A 99 0.00 5.04 -6.49
CA TRP A 99 -0.93 4.76 -7.58
C TRP A 99 -1.48 6.03 -8.25
N GLN A 100 -1.60 7.14 -7.52
CA GLN A 100 -2.05 8.43 -8.03
C GLN A 100 -0.99 9.17 -8.88
N CYS A 101 0.28 8.71 -8.83
CA CYS A 101 1.39 9.40 -9.49
C CYS A 101 1.26 9.33 -11.00
N ARG A 102 1.39 10.49 -11.67
CA ARG A 102 1.26 10.63 -13.13
C ARG A 102 2.60 10.71 -13.85
N ARG A 103 3.75 10.47 -13.18
CA ARG A 103 5.10 10.60 -13.77
C ARG A 103 5.33 9.77 -15.03
N THR A 104 4.61 8.66 -15.19
CA THR A 104 4.73 7.76 -16.33
C THR A 104 3.65 7.97 -17.40
N ALA A 105 2.88 9.05 -17.32
CA ALA A 105 1.78 9.31 -18.27
C ALA A 105 2.30 9.41 -19.72
N GLU A 106 3.42 10.09 -19.96
CA GLU A 106 4.02 10.19 -21.30
C GLU A 106 4.44 8.84 -21.86
N LEU A 107 5.02 7.97 -21.01
CA LEU A 107 5.35 6.60 -21.38
C LEU A 107 4.10 5.80 -21.75
N CYS A 108 3.01 5.96 -21.01
CA CYS A 108 1.74 5.33 -21.34
C CYS A 108 1.22 5.77 -22.72
N GLU A 109 1.28 7.05 -23.03
CA GLU A 109 0.87 7.58 -24.34
C GLU A 109 1.79 7.07 -25.46
N GLU A 110 3.08 6.90 -25.20
CA GLU A 110 4.00 6.30 -26.16
C GLU A 110 3.65 4.84 -26.46
N LEU A 111 3.36 4.03 -25.44
CA LEU A 111 2.95 2.64 -25.61
C LEU A 111 1.64 2.51 -26.40
N LYS A 112 0.70 3.43 -26.19
CA LYS A 112 -0.55 3.50 -26.98
C LYS A 112 -0.27 3.84 -28.45
N ARG A 113 0.60 4.82 -28.73
CA ARG A 113 1.01 5.17 -30.10
C ARG A 113 1.70 4.01 -30.83
N GLN A 114 2.36 3.12 -30.10
CA GLN A 114 2.94 1.89 -30.63
C GLN A 114 1.89 0.78 -30.88
N GLY A 115 0.61 1.03 -30.63
CA GLY A 115 -0.48 0.08 -30.85
C GLY A 115 -0.53 -1.10 -29.86
N LEU A 116 0.04 -0.93 -28.66
CA LEU A 116 0.13 -2.04 -27.67
C LEU A 116 -1.13 -2.21 -26.81
N GLU A 117 -2.15 -1.36 -26.97
CA GLU A 117 -3.35 -1.38 -26.10
C GLU A 117 -4.09 -2.72 -26.18
N GLU A 118 -4.42 -3.19 -27.38
CA GLU A 118 -5.15 -4.44 -27.57
C GLU A 118 -4.38 -5.63 -27.01
N ARG A 119 -3.07 -5.69 -27.23
CA ARG A 119 -2.20 -6.75 -26.73
C ARG A 119 -2.15 -6.78 -25.23
N ILE A 120 -1.99 -5.61 -24.58
CA ILE A 120 -1.93 -5.51 -23.12
C ILE A 120 -3.29 -5.83 -22.52
N GLN A 121 -4.37 -5.28 -23.07
CA GLN A 121 -5.72 -5.53 -22.58
C GLN A 121 -6.13 -7.00 -22.69
N SER A 122 -5.84 -7.65 -23.80
CA SER A 122 -6.16 -9.08 -23.97
C SER A 122 -5.33 -9.99 -23.08
N ALA A 123 -4.07 -9.60 -22.76
CA ALA A 123 -3.21 -10.40 -21.89
C ALA A 123 -3.49 -10.20 -20.39
N THR A 124 -3.95 -9.01 -19.99
CA THR A 124 -4.03 -8.62 -18.56
C THR A 124 -5.43 -8.22 -18.10
N GLY A 125 -6.34 -7.90 -19.01
CA GLY A 125 -7.62 -7.28 -18.72
C GLY A 125 -7.54 -5.79 -18.35
N LEU A 126 -6.34 -5.18 -18.38
CA LEU A 126 -6.07 -3.82 -17.90
C LEU A 126 -5.79 -2.87 -19.07
N LEU A 127 -6.05 -1.59 -18.83
CA LEU A 127 -5.69 -0.50 -19.75
C LEU A 127 -4.23 -0.08 -19.57
N ILE A 128 -3.66 0.63 -20.56
CA ILE A 128 -2.39 1.31 -20.40
C ILE A 128 -2.64 2.64 -19.67
N ASP A 129 -2.26 2.69 -18.39
CA ASP A 129 -2.40 3.90 -17.58
C ASP A 129 -1.28 3.98 -16.51
N ALA A 130 -0.90 5.21 -16.15
CA ALA A 130 0.08 5.48 -15.10
C ALA A 130 -0.37 5.03 -13.70
N TYR A 131 -1.65 4.71 -13.52
CA TYR A 131 -2.17 4.09 -12.31
C TYR A 131 -1.45 2.78 -11.98
N PHE A 132 -1.20 1.95 -12.99
CA PHE A 132 -0.65 0.60 -12.80
C PHE A 132 0.86 0.59 -12.54
N SER A 133 1.33 -0.47 -11.88
CA SER A 133 2.70 -0.60 -11.39
C SER A 133 3.74 -0.77 -12.51
N ALA A 134 3.36 -1.34 -13.66
CA ALA A 134 4.31 -1.77 -14.69
C ALA A 134 5.24 -0.65 -15.16
N THR A 135 4.70 0.53 -15.45
CA THR A 135 5.49 1.67 -15.94
C THR A 135 6.32 2.36 -14.85
N LYS A 136 5.99 2.15 -13.57
CA LYS A 136 6.72 2.73 -12.43
C LYS A 136 8.04 2.02 -12.13
N ASN A 137 8.24 0.83 -12.68
CA ASN A 137 9.44 0.00 -12.47
C ASN A 137 10.53 0.20 -13.54
N ARG A 138 10.40 1.22 -14.38
CA ARG A 138 11.34 1.54 -15.44
C ARG A 138 12.49 2.45 -14.99
#